data_4cd099de82825e7dd0154959c1c723ae
#
_entry.id   4cd099de82825e7dd0154959c1c723ae
#
_cell.length_a   1.000
_cell.length_b   1.000
_cell.length_c   1.000
_cell.angle_alpha   90.00
_cell.angle_beta   90.00
_cell.angle_gamma   90.00
#
_symmetry.space_group_name_H-M   'P 1'
#
loop_
_entity.id
_entity.type
_entity.pdbx_description
1 polymer ?
#
loop_
_entity_poly.entity_id
_entity_poly.type
_entity_poly.pdbx_seq_one_letter_code
_entity_poly.pdbx_strand_id
1 'polypeptide(L)'
;VKIGYFAQNQAQLLNENLTVFDTIDYVAQGDIRLKIRDILGAFMFGGEASDKKVKVLSGGERTRLAMIRLLLEPVNLLILDEPTNHLDMRSKDVLKDALKEFDGTVIVVSHDREFLDGLVDKVYEFGNQKVVEHLGGIYNFLEHKKMDSLRELERSTGTSTSTSGTGEAQVSQNKLSYEARKELSKAIKKAEKAVAEAEARISELENGIAVIEAKLATPEGASDASLYGEYSALKKELSDAMDLWTERTMELEELNTQDS
;
A
#
# COMPACT_ATOMS: atom_id res chain seq x y z
N VAL A 1 6.09 -22.11 16.68
CA VAL A 1 5.62 -20.82 16.15
C VAL A 1 4.20 -21.05 15.63
N LYS A 2 3.26 -20.19 16.05
CA LYS A 2 1.92 -20.12 15.48
C LYS A 2 1.87 -18.94 14.54
N ILE A 3 1.57 -19.19 13.28
CA ILE A 3 1.62 -18.19 12.22
C ILE A 3 0.20 -17.76 11.88
N GLY A 4 -0.05 -16.46 11.91
CA GLY A 4 -1.21 -15.81 11.29
C GLY A 4 -0.80 -15.19 9.97
N TYR A 5 -1.50 -15.51 8.91
CA TYR A 5 -1.23 -14.96 7.57
C TYR A 5 -2.45 -14.23 7.04
N PHE A 6 -2.28 -12.99 6.64
CA PHE A 6 -3.30 -12.19 5.99
C PHE A 6 -2.94 -11.96 4.53
N ALA A 7 -3.68 -12.62 3.64
CA ALA A 7 -3.58 -12.43 2.20
C ALA A 7 -4.83 -11.72 1.66
N GLN A 8 -4.74 -11.21 0.45
CA GLN A 8 -5.87 -10.55 -0.24
C GLN A 8 -7.16 -11.38 -0.28
N ASN A 9 -7.08 -12.71 -0.19
CA ASN A 9 -8.24 -13.61 -0.28
C ASN A 9 -8.81 -14.06 1.08
N GLN A 10 -8.32 -13.56 2.19
CA GLN A 10 -8.74 -13.97 3.54
C GLN A 10 -10.23 -13.70 3.82
N ALA A 11 -10.80 -12.68 3.20
CA ALA A 11 -12.23 -12.37 3.30
C ALA A 11 -13.14 -13.50 2.82
N GLN A 12 -12.67 -14.37 1.92
CA GLN A 12 -13.42 -15.51 1.37
C GLN A 12 -13.48 -16.70 2.35
N LEU A 13 -12.61 -16.73 3.35
CA LEU A 13 -12.56 -17.81 4.35
C LEU A 13 -13.55 -17.61 5.50
N LEU A 14 -14.25 -16.49 5.54
CA LEU A 14 -15.26 -16.21 6.55
C LEU A 14 -16.51 -17.08 6.32
N ASN A 15 -17.11 -17.56 7.42
CA ASN A 15 -18.38 -18.27 7.35
C ASN A 15 -19.53 -17.27 7.12
N GLU A 16 -20.12 -17.31 5.93
CA GLU A 16 -21.16 -16.38 5.51
C GLU A 16 -22.46 -16.46 6.32
N ASN A 17 -22.70 -17.56 7.04
CA ASN A 17 -23.92 -17.77 7.84
C ASN A 17 -23.82 -17.18 9.24
N LEU A 18 -22.63 -16.89 9.74
CA LEU A 18 -22.42 -16.25 11.04
C LEU A 18 -22.71 -14.75 10.99
N THR A 19 -22.99 -14.17 12.13
CA THR A 19 -22.99 -12.72 12.28
C THR A 19 -21.55 -12.21 12.42
N VAL A 20 -21.36 -10.89 12.26
CA VAL A 20 -20.08 -10.23 12.53
C VAL A 20 -19.65 -10.53 13.98
N PHE A 21 -20.57 -10.38 14.93
CA PHE A 21 -20.31 -10.67 16.34
C PHE A 21 -19.90 -12.14 16.57
N ASP A 22 -20.66 -13.09 16.07
CA ASP A 22 -20.39 -14.52 16.25
C ASP A 22 -19.03 -14.92 15.65
N THR A 23 -18.65 -14.31 14.52
CA THR A 23 -17.37 -14.57 13.86
C THR A 23 -16.19 -14.21 14.77
N ILE A 24 -16.32 -13.15 15.55
CA ILE A 24 -15.28 -12.69 16.47
C ILE A 24 -15.37 -13.43 17.81
N ASP A 25 -16.57 -13.68 18.34
CA ASP A 25 -16.75 -14.42 19.60
C ASP A 25 -16.17 -15.84 19.51
N TYR A 26 -16.19 -16.45 18.34
CA TYR A 26 -15.63 -17.78 18.11
C TYR A 26 -14.12 -17.84 18.34
N VAL A 27 -13.38 -16.78 18.05
CA VAL A 27 -11.91 -16.72 18.19
C VAL A 27 -11.45 -16.00 19.44
N ALA A 28 -12.30 -15.13 20.02
CA ALA A 28 -11.97 -14.35 21.20
C ALA A 28 -11.81 -15.23 22.44
N GLN A 29 -10.74 -15.00 23.20
CA GLN A 29 -10.41 -15.74 24.42
C GLN A 29 -10.30 -14.80 25.63
N GLY A 30 -10.64 -15.30 26.81
CA GLY A 30 -10.47 -14.58 28.06
C GLY A 30 -11.20 -13.23 28.09
N ASP A 31 -10.53 -12.21 28.60
CA ASP A 31 -11.09 -10.86 28.78
C ASP A 31 -11.42 -10.14 27.48
N ILE A 32 -10.85 -10.60 26.35
CA ILE A 32 -11.15 -10.05 25.03
C ILE A 32 -12.63 -10.22 24.68
N ARG A 33 -13.27 -11.32 25.13
CA ARG A 33 -14.70 -11.55 24.92
C ARG A 33 -15.57 -10.45 25.48
N LEU A 34 -15.17 -9.83 26.57
CA LEU A 34 -15.90 -8.72 27.19
C LEU A 34 -15.81 -7.43 26.37
N LYS A 35 -14.78 -7.31 25.53
CA LYS A 35 -14.47 -6.11 24.73
C LYS A 35 -14.84 -6.26 23.25
N ILE A 36 -15.45 -7.36 22.82
CA ILE A 36 -15.77 -7.62 21.40
C ILE A 36 -16.52 -6.46 20.76
N ARG A 37 -17.55 -5.90 21.45
CA ARG A 37 -18.35 -4.81 20.91
C ARG A 37 -17.56 -3.51 20.76
N ASP A 38 -16.62 -3.24 21.65
CA ASP A 38 -15.73 -2.08 21.59
C ASP A 38 -14.74 -2.23 20.42
N ILE A 39 -14.15 -3.42 20.27
CA ILE A 39 -13.27 -3.74 19.16
C ILE A 39 -14.01 -3.61 17.83
N LEU A 40 -15.17 -4.22 17.71
CA LEU A 40 -16.01 -4.13 16.52
C LEU A 40 -16.40 -2.67 16.22
N GLY A 41 -16.71 -1.89 17.24
CA GLY A 41 -17.01 -0.46 17.12
C GLY A 41 -15.84 0.36 16.59
N ALA A 42 -14.62 0.07 17.06
CA ALA A 42 -13.39 0.72 16.59
C ALA A 42 -13.15 0.47 15.09
N PHE A 43 -13.50 -0.73 14.61
CA PHE A 43 -13.42 -1.10 13.20
C PHE A 43 -14.72 -0.87 12.41
N MET A 44 -15.57 0.07 12.83
CA MET A 44 -16.80 0.48 12.14
C MET A 44 -17.89 -0.60 12.05
N PHE A 45 -17.90 -1.57 12.96
CA PHE A 45 -18.99 -2.55 13.14
C PHE A 45 -19.79 -2.31 14.41
N GLY A 46 -20.00 -1.03 14.78
CA GLY A 46 -20.79 -0.67 15.97
C GLY A 46 -22.29 -0.86 15.78
N GLY A 47 -23.00 -1.00 16.91
CA GLY A 47 -24.47 -1.09 16.94
C GLY A 47 -25.02 -2.28 16.13
N GLU A 48 -26.02 -2.02 15.30
CA GLU A 48 -26.70 -3.04 14.48
C GLU A 48 -25.78 -3.68 13.42
N ALA A 49 -24.65 -3.06 13.08
CA ALA A 49 -23.70 -3.63 12.11
C ALA A 49 -23.07 -4.92 12.65
N SER A 50 -22.92 -5.06 13.97
CA SER A 50 -22.38 -6.28 14.60
C SER A 50 -23.30 -7.49 14.44
N ASP A 51 -24.61 -7.28 14.29
CA ASP A 51 -25.62 -8.34 14.18
C ASP A 51 -25.89 -8.74 12.72
N LYS A 52 -25.30 -8.03 11.73
CA LYS A 52 -25.38 -8.39 10.31
C LYS A 52 -24.69 -9.71 10.05
N LYS A 53 -25.26 -10.52 9.14
CA LYS A 53 -24.58 -11.73 8.66
C LYS A 53 -23.43 -11.39 7.71
N VAL A 54 -22.36 -12.17 7.76
CA VAL A 54 -21.18 -11.99 6.90
C VAL A 54 -21.54 -11.95 5.41
N LYS A 55 -22.53 -12.72 4.98
CA LYS A 55 -22.98 -12.76 3.57
C LYS A 55 -23.50 -11.43 3.01
N VAL A 56 -24.00 -10.52 3.87
CA VAL A 56 -24.53 -9.21 3.43
C VAL A 56 -23.50 -8.10 3.48
N LEU A 57 -22.29 -8.38 3.98
CA LEU A 57 -21.20 -7.42 4.02
C LEU A 57 -20.61 -7.15 2.62
N SER A 58 -20.19 -5.92 2.41
CA SER A 58 -19.36 -5.55 1.25
C SER A 58 -17.98 -6.24 1.29
N GLY A 59 -17.27 -6.24 0.18
CA GLY A 59 -15.92 -6.81 0.11
C GLY A 59 -14.97 -6.17 1.13
N GLY A 60 -14.96 -4.84 1.25
CA GLY A 60 -14.15 -4.12 2.23
C GLY A 60 -14.52 -4.42 3.68
N GLU A 61 -15.82 -4.54 3.99
CA GLU A 61 -16.28 -4.96 5.32
C GLU A 61 -15.83 -6.38 5.66
N ARG A 62 -15.92 -7.32 4.70
CA ARG A 62 -15.43 -8.70 4.92
C ARG A 62 -13.92 -8.73 5.15
N THR A 63 -13.14 -7.96 4.40
CA THR A 63 -11.68 -7.84 4.58
C THR A 63 -11.35 -7.33 5.97
N ARG A 64 -12.03 -6.28 6.43
CA ARG A 64 -11.89 -5.69 7.75
C ARG A 64 -12.25 -6.69 8.88
N LEU A 65 -13.34 -7.43 8.71
CA LEU A 65 -13.76 -8.46 9.66
C LEU A 65 -12.73 -9.61 9.73
N ALA A 66 -12.19 -10.06 8.60
CA ALA A 66 -11.15 -11.06 8.55
C ALA A 66 -9.87 -10.61 9.26
N MET A 67 -9.52 -9.32 9.14
CA MET A 67 -8.39 -8.71 9.85
C MET A 67 -8.61 -8.73 11.37
N ILE A 68 -9.77 -8.28 11.86
CA ILE A 68 -10.09 -8.32 13.30
C ILE A 68 -9.97 -9.75 13.81
N ARG A 69 -10.55 -10.71 13.11
CA ARG A 69 -10.49 -12.12 13.48
C ARG A 69 -9.05 -12.60 13.63
N LEU A 70 -8.18 -12.28 12.65
CA LEU A 70 -6.78 -12.70 12.67
C LEU A 70 -6.01 -12.09 13.85
N LEU A 71 -6.23 -10.80 14.16
CA LEU A 71 -5.57 -10.11 15.28
C LEU A 71 -5.94 -10.72 16.64
N LEU A 72 -7.11 -11.35 16.75
CA LEU A 72 -7.58 -11.97 17.99
C LEU A 72 -7.23 -13.47 18.10
N GLU A 73 -6.67 -14.07 17.05
CA GLU A 73 -6.16 -15.43 17.09
C GLU A 73 -4.86 -15.50 17.92
N PRO A 74 -4.65 -16.56 18.74
CA PRO A 74 -3.46 -16.68 19.57
C PRO A 74 -2.23 -17.08 18.73
N VAL A 75 -1.73 -16.16 17.93
CA VAL A 75 -0.54 -16.30 17.07
C VAL A 75 0.63 -15.52 17.65
N ASN A 76 1.86 -15.86 17.30
CA ASN A 76 3.07 -15.15 17.71
C ASN A 76 3.94 -14.68 16.54
N LEU A 77 3.52 -14.96 15.31
CA LEU A 77 4.05 -14.40 14.07
C LEU A 77 2.88 -14.01 13.18
N LEU A 78 2.77 -12.72 12.87
CA LEU A 78 1.82 -12.19 11.90
C LEU A 78 2.54 -11.86 10.60
N ILE A 79 2.00 -12.32 9.49
CA ILE A 79 2.46 -11.95 8.14
C ILE A 79 1.27 -11.27 7.46
N LEU A 80 1.43 -9.98 7.14
CA LEU A 80 0.38 -9.15 6.58
C LEU A 80 0.80 -8.67 5.19
N ASP A 81 0.01 -9.05 4.19
CA ASP A 81 0.23 -8.67 2.79
C ASP A 81 -0.83 -7.63 2.40
N GLU A 82 -0.38 -6.39 2.17
CA GLU A 82 -1.19 -5.21 1.88
C GLU A 82 -2.41 -5.05 2.81
N PRO A 83 -2.20 -5.01 4.14
CA PRO A 83 -3.30 -5.02 5.10
C PRO A 83 -4.15 -3.74 5.08
N THR A 84 -3.64 -2.66 4.51
CA THR A 84 -4.30 -1.36 4.42
C THR A 84 -5.23 -1.23 3.23
N ASN A 85 -5.19 -2.17 2.27
CA ASN A 85 -6.07 -2.15 1.12
C ASN A 85 -7.55 -2.23 1.54
N HIS A 86 -8.36 -1.33 1.01
CA HIS A 86 -9.79 -1.20 1.31
C HIS A 86 -10.12 -0.75 2.75
N LEU A 87 -9.13 -0.26 3.51
CA LEU A 87 -9.36 0.36 4.81
C LEU A 87 -9.48 1.88 4.67
N ASP A 88 -10.47 2.46 5.36
CA ASP A 88 -10.53 3.90 5.57
C ASP A 88 -9.45 4.36 6.58
N MET A 89 -9.17 5.64 6.60
CA MET A 89 -8.13 6.26 7.45
C MET A 89 -8.26 5.82 8.92
N ARG A 90 -9.47 5.85 9.47
CA ARG A 90 -9.73 5.51 10.87
C ARG A 90 -9.45 4.02 11.15
N SER A 91 -9.85 3.14 10.24
CA SER A 91 -9.56 1.70 10.38
C SER A 91 -8.07 1.39 10.25
N LYS A 92 -7.31 2.16 9.43
CA LYS A 92 -5.84 2.07 9.35
C LYS A 92 -5.18 2.45 10.67
N ASP A 93 -5.63 3.52 11.32
CA ASP A 93 -5.09 3.96 12.63
C ASP A 93 -5.34 2.89 13.70
N VAL A 94 -6.55 2.36 13.77
CA VAL A 94 -6.91 1.29 14.72
C VAL A 94 -6.07 0.03 14.47
N LEU A 95 -5.87 -0.35 13.21
CA LEU A 95 -5.00 -1.48 12.87
C LEU A 95 -3.55 -1.22 13.28
N LYS A 96 -3.03 -0.03 13.00
CA LYS A 96 -1.67 0.38 13.37
C LYS A 96 -1.44 0.30 14.89
N ASP A 97 -2.39 0.80 15.67
CA ASP A 97 -2.30 0.75 17.13
C ASP A 97 -2.38 -0.70 17.65
N ALA A 98 -3.27 -1.52 17.10
CA ALA A 98 -3.36 -2.93 17.46
C ALA A 98 -2.07 -3.71 17.13
N LEU A 99 -1.40 -3.38 16.02
CA LEU A 99 -0.12 -4.01 15.66
C LEU A 99 1.03 -3.54 16.54
N LYS A 100 1.01 -2.30 17.04
CA LYS A 100 2.00 -1.81 18.03
C LYS A 100 1.90 -2.50 19.37
N GLU A 101 0.68 -2.87 19.76
CA GLU A 101 0.41 -3.59 21.02
C GLU A 101 0.58 -5.12 20.88
N PHE A 102 0.81 -5.62 19.67
CA PHE A 102 0.95 -7.05 19.44
C PHE A 102 2.24 -7.60 20.06
N ASP A 103 2.11 -8.56 20.99
CA ASP A 103 3.23 -9.21 21.66
C ASP A 103 3.77 -10.38 20.80
N GLY A 104 4.39 -10.06 19.69
CA GLY A 104 4.93 -11.05 18.76
C GLY A 104 5.74 -10.40 17.64
N THR A 105 6.07 -11.18 16.64
CA THR A 105 6.76 -10.71 15.44
C THR A 105 5.74 -10.39 14.35
N VAL A 106 5.88 -9.22 13.72
CA VAL A 106 5.04 -8.80 12.60
C VAL A 106 5.92 -8.61 11.37
N ILE A 107 5.53 -9.23 10.26
CA ILE A 107 6.08 -8.98 8.93
C ILE A 107 4.99 -8.33 8.10
N VAL A 108 5.24 -7.12 7.62
CA VAL A 108 4.27 -6.35 6.83
C VAL A 108 4.85 -6.09 5.44
N VAL A 109 4.08 -6.41 4.42
CA VAL A 109 4.29 -5.96 3.05
C VAL A 109 3.26 -4.88 2.78
N SER A 110 3.68 -3.66 2.50
CA SER A 110 2.77 -2.54 2.22
C SER A 110 3.46 -1.44 1.42
N HIS A 111 2.70 -0.78 0.57
CA HIS A 111 3.09 0.45 -0.12
C HIS A 111 2.70 1.72 0.66
N ASP A 112 1.93 1.59 1.73
CA ASP A 112 1.45 2.69 2.56
C ASP A 112 2.53 3.15 3.56
N ARG A 113 3.28 4.19 3.19
CA ARG A 113 4.40 4.72 3.98
C ARG A 113 3.96 5.30 5.31
N GLU A 114 2.80 5.96 5.36
CA GLU A 114 2.25 6.54 6.59
C GLU A 114 1.84 5.45 7.58
N PHE A 115 1.29 4.36 7.06
CA PHE A 115 0.98 3.19 7.87
C PHE A 115 2.25 2.55 8.46
N LEU A 116 3.31 2.40 7.66
CA LEU A 116 4.58 1.80 8.10
C LEU A 116 5.37 2.69 9.06
N ASP A 117 5.16 4.02 9.01
CA ASP A 117 5.88 4.96 9.86
C ASP A 117 5.60 4.74 11.35
N GLY A 118 6.66 4.60 12.14
CA GLY A 118 6.57 4.32 13.58
C GLY A 118 5.91 2.97 13.93
N LEU A 119 5.74 2.07 12.94
CA LEU A 119 5.30 0.69 13.12
C LEU A 119 6.46 -0.29 12.95
N VAL A 120 7.35 -0.05 11.98
CA VAL A 120 8.43 -0.97 11.62
C VAL A 120 9.78 -0.47 12.14
N ASP A 121 10.58 -1.39 12.68
CA ASP A 121 11.93 -1.15 13.19
C ASP A 121 13.01 -1.53 12.19
N LYS A 122 12.64 -2.33 11.18
CA LYS A 122 13.53 -2.87 10.15
C LYS A 122 12.81 -2.94 8.81
N VAL A 123 13.55 -2.68 7.75
CA VAL A 123 13.08 -2.84 6.37
C VAL A 123 13.98 -3.85 5.66
N TYR A 124 13.38 -4.84 5.02
CA TYR A 124 14.07 -5.79 4.16
C TYR A 124 13.81 -5.44 2.70
N GLU A 125 14.85 -5.03 2.01
CA GLU A 125 14.80 -4.74 0.58
C GLU A 125 15.17 -5.98 -0.21
N PHE A 126 14.29 -6.39 -1.12
CA PHE A 126 14.51 -7.49 -2.05
C PHE A 126 14.88 -6.91 -3.42
N GLY A 127 16.09 -7.19 -3.90
CA GLY A 127 16.54 -6.72 -5.19
C GLY A 127 17.84 -7.41 -5.61
N ASN A 128 18.12 -7.49 -6.92
CA ASN A 128 19.37 -8.04 -7.46
C ASN A 128 19.75 -9.42 -6.89
N GLN A 129 18.77 -10.31 -6.68
CA GLN A 129 18.92 -11.64 -6.08
C GLN A 129 19.51 -11.62 -4.66
N LYS A 130 19.37 -10.51 -3.96
CA LYS A 130 19.83 -10.31 -2.58
C LYS A 130 18.73 -9.75 -1.73
N VAL A 131 18.86 -9.98 -0.43
CA VAL A 131 18.03 -9.35 0.59
C VAL A 131 18.95 -8.49 1.43
N VAL A 132 18.62 -7.20 1.53
CA VAL A 132 19.38 -6.24 2.33
C VAL A 132 18.52 -5.80 3.51
N GLU A 133 19.06 -5.92 4.72
CA GLU A 133 18.43 -5.44 5.93
C GLU A 133 18.83 -3.97 6.17
N HIS A 134 17.84 -3.13 6.36
CA HIS A 134 18.01 -1.74 6.79
C HIS A 134 17.41 -1.58 8.18
N LEU A 135 18.22 -1.13 9.13
CA LEU A 135 17.79 -0.82 10.48
C LEU A 135 17.16 0.57 10.53
N GLY A 136 16.05 0.69 11.28
CA GLY A 136 15.27 1.90 11.40
C GLY A 136 13.96 1.84 10.62
N GLY A 137 13.14 2.89 10.79
CA GLY A 137 11.83 3.00 10.16
C GLY A 137 11.89 3.25 8.65
N ILE A 138 10.72 3.25 8.03
CA ILE A 138 10.56 3.41 6.57
C ILE A 138 11.21 4.70 6.04
N TYR A 139 11.12 5.82 6.76
CA TYR A 139 11.71 7.08 6.31
C TYR A 139 13.24 7.07 6.35
N ASN A 140 13.86 6.43 7.33
CA ASN A 140 15.31 6.23 7.37
C ASN A 140 15.78 5.43 6.14
N PHE A 141 15.07 4.37 5.79
CA PHE A 141 15.33 3.60 4.60
C PHE A 141 15.25 4.45 3.32
N LEU A 142 14.19 5.24 3.18
CA LEU A 142 13.98 6.11 2.01
C LEU A 142 15.04 7.21 1.90
N GLU A 143 15.49 7.80 3.02
CA GLU A 143 16.57 8.76 3.04
C GLU A 143 17.90 8.14 2.61
N HIS A 144 18.25 6.97 3.13
CA HIS A 144 19.43 6.24 2.72
C HIS A 144 19.43 5.92 1.23
N LYS A 145 18.30 5.44 0.72
CA LYS A 145 18.14 5.13 -0.70
C LYS A 145 18.29 6.37 -1.59
N LYS A 146 17.72 7.50 -1.18
CA LYS A 146 17.88 8.79 -1.87
C LYS A 146 19.33 9.28 -1.85
N MET A 147 20.04 9.12 -0.72
CA MET A 147 21.45 9.49 -0.62
C MET A 147 22.34 8.58 -1.47
N ASP A 148 22.07 7.30 -1.54
CA ASP A 148 22.84 6.36 -2.36
C ASP A 148 22.65 6.63 -3.85
N SER A 149 21.43 6.90 -4.29
CA SER A 149 21.16 7.32 -5.68
C SER A 149 21.85 8.64 -6.05
N LEU A 150 21.91 9.61 -5.12
CA LEU A 150 22.64 10.86 -5.32
C LEU A 150 24.17 10.63 -5.41
N ARG A 151 24.73 9.76 -4.55
CA ARG A 151 26.14 9.37 -4.60
C ARG A 151 26.51 8.62 -5.87
N GLU A 152 25.63 7.80 -6.40
CA GLU A 152 25.83 7.14 -7.70
C GLU A 152 25.81 8.14 -8.84
N LEU A 153 24.90 9.11 -8.81
CA LEU A 153 24.88 10.24 -9.75
C LEU A 153 26.17 11.08 -9.67
N GLU A 154 26.69 11.37 -8.48
CA GLU A 154 27.95 12.09 -8.28
C GLU A 154 29.15 11.28 -8.76
N ARG A 155 29.19 9.96 -8.55
CA ARG A 155 30.25 9.08 -9.08
C ARG A 155 30.21 9.01 -10.60
N SER A 156 29.02 9.00 -11.20
CA SER A 156 28.86 8.99 -12.66
C SER A 156 29.22 10.34 -13.30
N THR A 157 29.10 11.45 -12.57
CA THR A 157 29.48 12.80 -13.04
C THR A 157 30.93 13.19 -12.68
N GLY A 158 31.53 12.54 -11.65
CA GLY A 158 32.85 12.88 -11.13
C GLY A 158 34.05 12.27 -11.87
N THR A 159 33.85 11.46 -12.93
CA THR A 159 34.93 10.85 -13.68
C THR A 159 35.27 11.62 -14.98
N SER A 160 35.41 12.92 -14.87
CA SER A 160 35.89 13.78 -15.98
C SER A 160 36.95 14.76 -15.53
N THR A 161 38.07 14.27 -14.94
CA THR A 161 39.30 15.06 -14.95
C THR A 161 40.55 14.14 -14.94
N SER A 162 41.27 14.30 -16.02
CA SER A 162 42.69 13.94 -16.26
C SER A 162 43.06 12.46 -16.40
N THR A 163 43.35 11.99 -17.64
CA THR A 163 44.74 11.93 -18.14
C THR A 163 44.73 11.58 -19.63
N SER A 164 45.54 12.33 -20.37
CA SER A 164 45.90 12.19 -21.78
C SER A 164 46.61 10.86 -22.05
N GLY A 165 46.22 10.15 -23.14
CA GLY A 165 47.02 9.08 -23.69
C GLY A 165 46.28 8.15 -24.66
N THR A 166 46.42 8.39 -25.96
CA THR A 166 46.40 7.47 -27.13
C THR A 166 45.36 6.34 -27.17
N GLY A 167 44.40 6.43 -28.13
CA GLY A 167 43.60 5.31 -28.58
C GLY A 167 42.30 5.69 -29.30
N GLU A 168 42.35 6.02 -30.60
CA GLU A 168 41.19 6.43 -31.41
C GLU A 168 40.08 5.37 -31.61
N ALA A 169 40.28 4.12 -31.18
CA ALA A 169 39.29 3.05 -31.31
C ALA A 169 38.32 2.91 -30.12
N GLN A 170 38.66 3.43 -28.93
CA GLN A 170 37.81 3.36 -27.71
C GLN A 170 36.80 4.51 -27.59
N VAL A 171 36.98 5.60 -28.31
CA VAL A 171 36.14 6.79 -28.25
C VAL A 171 34.76 6.57 -28.87
N SER A 172 34.62 5.65 -29.82
CA SER A 172 33.35 5.36 -30.51
C SER A 172 32.39 4.52 -29.65
N GLN A 173 32.88 3.53 -28.90
CA GLN A 173 32.04 2.69 -28.03
C GLN A 173 31.58 3.44 -26.76
N ASN A 174 32.45 4.26 -26.17
CA ASN A 174 32.10 5.09 -25.02
C ASN A 174 31.08 6.19 -25.35
N LYS A 175 31.09 6.72 -26.57
CA LYS A 175 30.11 7.71 -27.03
C LYS A 175 28.72 7.12 -27.22
N LEU A 176 28.64 5.92 -27.81
CA LEU A 176 27.38 5.18 -28.00
C LEU A 176 26.78 4.74 -26.66
N SER A 177 27.60 4.31 -25.68
CA SER A 177 27.12 3.96 -24.34
C SER A 177 26.67 5.18 -23.54
N TYR A 178 27.30 6.34 -23.72
CA TYR A 178 26.90 7.59 -23.06
C TYR A 178 25.59 8.15 -23.64
N GLU A 179 25.38 8.09 -24.95
CA GLU A 179 24.14 8.52 -25.59
C GLU A 179 22.99 7.59 -25.21
N ALA A 180 23.19 6.28 -25.15
CA ALA A 180 22.19 5.32 -24.68
C ALA A 180 21.80 5.54 -23.24
N ARG A 181 22.76 5.76 -22.34
CA ARG A 181 22.48 6.09 -20.92
C ARG A 181 21.74 7.41 -20.75
N LYS A 182 22.07 8.43 -21.56
CA LYS A 182 21.38 9.71 -21.52
C LYS A 182 19.93 9.60 -22.01
N GLU A 183 19.67 8.77 -23.00
CA GLU A 183 18.31 8.49 -23.49
C GLU A 183 17.51 7.70 -22.45
N LEU A 184 18.11 6.69 -21.81
CA LEU A 184 17.49 5.90 -20.76
C LEU A 184 17.15 6.77 -19.54
N SER A 185 18.07 7.64 -19.09
CA SER A 185 17.82 8.59 -17.99
C SER A 185 16.68 9.59 -18.31
N LYS A 186 16.55 9.99 -19.59
CA LYS A 186 15.40 10.83 -19.98
C LYS A 186 14.09 10.03 -20.00
N ALA A 187 14.15 8.75 -20.42
CA ALA A 187 12.97 7.88 -20.41
C ALA A 187 12.49 7.61 -18.97
N ILE A 188 13.41 7.33 -18.05
CA ILE A 188 13.11 7.15 -16.62
C ILE A 188 12.43 8.41 -16.05
N LYS A 189 13.02 9.60 -16.24
CA LYS A 189 12.42 10.86 -15.76
C LYS A 189 11.04 11.14 -16.36
N LYS A 190 10.82 10.73 -17.62
CA LYS A 190 9.51 10.87 -18.26
C LYS A 190 8.50 9.90 -17.65
N ALA A 191 8.91 8.66 -17.37
CA ALA A 191 8.08 7.65 -16.73
C ALA A 191 7.75 8.05 -15.28
N GLU A 192 8.73 8.53 -14.49
CA GLU A 192 8.51 9.07 -13.14
C GLU A 192 7.46 10.21 -13.13
N LYS A 193 7.57 11.12 -14.10
CA LYS A 193 6.60 12.20 -14.24
C LYS A 193 5.20 11.67 -14.58
N ALA A 194 5.10 10.66 -15.43
CA ALA A 194 3.82 10.06 -15.81
C ALA A 194 3.17 9.31 -14.64
N VAL A 195 3.96 8.65 -13.79
CA VAL A 195 3.47 8.03 -12.53
C VAL A 195 2.96 9.10 -11.58
N ALA A 196 3.71 10.18 -11.36
CA ALA A 196 3.29 11.27 -10.49
C ALA A 196 2.01 12.00 -10.99
N GLU A 197 1.84 12.15 -12.30
CA GLU A 197 0.62 12.69 -12.90
C GLU A 197 -0.58 11.76 -12.69
N ALA A 198 -0.39 10.44 -12.79
CA ALA A 198 -1.44 9.46 -12.52
C ALA A 198 -1.83 9.45 -11.04
N GLU A 199 -0.87 9.52 -10.12
CA GLU A 199 -1.12 9.63 -8.67
C GLU A 199 -1.91 10.89 -8.32
N ALA A 200 -1.54 12.03 -8.90
CA ALA A 200 -2.27 13.28 -8.70
C ALA A 200 -3.72 13.18 -9.20
N ARG A 201 -3.95 12.50 -10.34
CA ARG A 201 -5.30 12.28 -10.87
C ARG A 201 -6.14 11.36 -9.99
N ILE A 202 -5.55 10.29 -9.46
CA ILE A 202 -6.20 9.39 -8.49
C ILE A 202 -6.65 10.19 -7.27
N SER A 203 -5.75 10.98 -6.68
CA SER A 203 -6.07 11.81 -5.50
C SER A 203 -7.19 12.83 -5.77
N GLU A 204 -7.21 13.45 -6.97
CA GLU A 204 -8.28 14.36 -7.37
C GLU A 204 -9.64 13.64 -7.45
N LEU A 205 -9.67 12.45 -8.05
CA LEU A 205 -10.88 11.65 -8.19
C LEU A 205 -11.38 11.12 -6.85
N GLU A 206 -10.50 10.69 -5.96
CA GLU A 206 -10.85 10.28 -4.59
C GLU A 206 -11.46 11.43 -3.80
N ASN A 207 -10.89 12.63 -3.90
CA ASN A 207 -11.46 13.82 -3.27
C ASN A 207 -12.84 14.17 -3.86
N GLY A 208 -13.01 14.04 -5.18
CA GLY A 208 -14.29 14.22 -5.84
C GLY A 208 -15.35 13.24 -5.37
N ILE A 209 -14.99 11.97 -5.24
CA ILE A 209 -15.85 10.92 -4.71
C ILE A 209 -16.27 11.22 -3.27
N ALA A 210 -15.32 11.59 -2.40
CA ALA A 210 -15.60 11.93 -1.01
C ALA A 210 -16.60 13.11 -0.88
N VAL A 211 -16.49 14.11 -1.74
CA VAL A 211 -17.44 15.24 -1.78
C VAL A 211 -18.85 14.79 -2.18
N ILE A 212 -18.97 13.88 -3.16
CA ILE A 212 -20.29 13.35 -3.58
C ILE A 212 -20.85 12.42 -2.51
N GLU A 213 -20.02 11.57 -1.87
CA GLU A 213 -20.45 10.72 -0.75
C GLU A 213 -21.00 11.55 0.41
N ALA A 214 -20.35 12.67 0.73
CA ALA A 214 -20.83 13.59 1.76
C ALA A 214 -22.19 14.22 1.38
N LYS A 215 -22.43 14.53 0.10
CA LYS A 215 -23.73 15.03 -0.38
C LYS A 215 -24.81 13.94 -0.34
N LEU A 216 -24.47 12.73 -0.77
CA LEU A 216 -25.38 11.58 -0.74
C LEU A 216 -25.79 11.16 0.66
N ALA A 217 -24.96 11.48 1.67
CA ALA A 217 -25.29 11.24 3.08
C ALA A 217 -26.39 12.18 3.63
N THR A 218 -26.77 13.23 2.90
CA THR A 218 -27.87 14.12 3.29
C THR A 218 -29.22 13.56 2.81
N PRO A 219 -30.33 13.82 3.52
CA PRO A 219 -31.67 13.36 3.09
C PRO A 219 -32.10 13.87 1.70
N GLU A 220 -31.64 15.06 1.33
CA GLU A 220 -31.91 15.67 0.01
C GLU A 220 -31.08 15.00 -1.08
N GLY A 221 -29.79 14.78 -0.83
CA GLY A 221 -28.88 14.12 -1.79
C GLY A 221 -29.20 12.64 -2.01
N ALA A 222 -29.72 11.94 -0.99
CA ALA A 222 -30.11 10.53 -1.11
C ALA A 222 -31.25 10.31 -2.12
N SER A 223 -32.01 11.35 -2.47
CA SER A 223 -33.14 11.30 -3.43
C SER A 223 -32.72 11.79 -4.82
N ASP A 224 -31.50 12.28 -5.01
CA ASP A 224 -31.03 12.85 -6.27
C ASP A 224 -30.37 11.80 -7.16
N ALA A 225 -31.10 11.35 -8.19
CA ALA A 225 -30.60 10.37 -9.15
C ALA A 225 -29.38 10.86 -9.96
N SER A 226 -29.16 12.19 -10.08
CA SER A 226 -28.02 12.74 -10.82
C SER A 226 -26.72 12.53 -10.07
N LEU A 227 -26.73 12.67 -8.72
CA LEU A 227 -25.56 12.43 -7.87
C LEU A 227 -25.11 10.97 -7.92
N TYR A 228 -26.02 10.01 -8.03
CA TYR A 228 -25.66 8.60 -8.23
C TYR A 228 -24.99 8.37 -9.59
N GLY A 229 -25.43 9.09 -10.63
CA GLY A 229 -24.80 9.05 -11.95
C GLY A 229 -23.38 9.59 -11.93
N GLU A 230 -23.17 10.75 -11.29
CA GLU A 230 -21.85 11.37 -11.10
C GLU A 230 -20.91 10.48 -10.26
N TYR A 231 -21.42 9.90 -9.18
CA TYR A 231 -20.67 8.96 -8.34
C TYR A 231 -20.19 7.73 -9.13
N SER A 232 -21.09 7.14 -9.92
CA SER A 232 -20.75 5.99 -10.75
C SER A 232 -19.72 6.33 -11.83
N ALA A 233 -19.82 7.51 -12.43
CA ALA A 233 -18.87 7.99 -13.43
C ALA A 233 -17.48 8.21 -12.80
N LEU A 234 -17.40 8.89 -11.66
CA LEU A 234 -16.14 9.12 -10.97
C LEU A 234 -15.48 7.82 -10.47
N LYS A 235 -16.26 6.85 -10.00
CA LYS A 235 -15.72 5.53 -9.64
C LYS A 235 -15.15 4.78 -10.84
N LYS A 236 -15.76 4.90 -11.99
CA LYS A 236 -15.24 4.32 -13.22
C LYS A 236 -13.94 5.02 -13.63
N GLU A 237 -13.91 6.37 -13.63
CA GLU A 237 -12.70 7.13 -13.92
C GLU A 237 -11.57 6.82 -12.94
N LEU A 238 -11.87 6.60 -11.67
CA LEU A 238 -10.88 6.19 -10.66
C LEU A 238 -10.30 4.82 -11.00
N SER A 239 -11.13 3.85 -11.38
CA SER A 239 -10.67 2.53 -11.82
C SER A 239 -9.75 2.63 -13.04
N ASP A 240 -10.14 3.40 -14.05
CA ASP A 240 -9.36 3.61 -15.27
C ASP A 240 -8.00 4.32 -14.96
N ALA A 241 -8.01 5.27 -14.00
CA ALA A 241 -6.80 5.96 -13.54
C ALA A 241 -5.86 5.03 -12.75
N MET A 242 -6.39 4.12 -11.94
CA MET A 242 -5.60 3.12 -11.22
C MET A 242 -4.97 2.10 -12.18
N ASP A 243 -5.69 1.67 -13.21
CA ASP A 243 -5.15 0.78 -14.24
C ASP A 243 -4.01 1.47 -14.99
N LEU A 244 -4.18 2.75 -15.35
CA LEU A 244 -3.14 3.54 -16.00
C LEU A 244 -1.91 3.74 -15.08
N TRP A 245 -2.13 4.02 -13.80
CA TRP A 245 -1.03 4.13 -12.83
C TRP A 245 -0.23 2.83 -12.73
N THR A 246 -0.92 1.68 -12.71
CA THR A 246 -0.29 0.36 -12.67
C THR A 246 0.57 0.13 -13.92
N GLU A 247 0.06 0.46 -15.12
CA GLU A 247 0.79 0.35 -16.38
C GLU A 247 2.06 1.23 -16.37
N ARG A 248 1.93 2.49 -15.91
CA ARG A 248 3.06 3.43 -15.84
C ARG A 248 4.12 3.04 -14.81
N THR A 249 3.69 2.45 -13.71
CA THR A 249 4.60 1.94 -12.68
C THR A 249 5.39 0.74 -13.21
N MET A 250 4.75 -0.18 -13.93
CA MET A 250 5.44 -1.29 -14.59
C MET A 250 6.44 -0.80 -15.65
N GLU A 251 6.07 0.20 -16.48
CA GLU A 251 6.96 0.82 -17.46
C GLU A 251 8.20 1.43 -16.78
N LEU A 252 8.01 2.11 -15.64
CA LEU A 252 9.10 2.68 -14.85
C LEU A 252 10.02 1.59 -14.27
N GLU A 253 9.45 0.50 -13.75
CA GLU A 253 10.22 -0.64 -13.22
C GLU A 253 11.03 -1.33 -14.32
N GLU A 254 10.49 -1.51 -15.51
CA GLU A 254 11.21 -2.07 -16.65
C GLU A 254 12.39 -1.19 -17.06
N LEU A 255 12.21 0.14 -17.12
CA LEU A 255 13.28 1.08 -17.44
C LEU A 255 14.37 1.09 -16.37
N ASN A 256 14.01 1.01 -15.08
CA ASN A 256 14.96 0.93 -13.98
C ASN A 256 15.77 -0.38 -13.98
N THR A 257 15.18 -1.48 -14.43
CA THR A 257 15.90 -2.76 -14.59
C THR A 257 16.88 -2.74 -15.76
N GLN A 258 16.66 -1.90 -16.78
CA GLN A 258 17.59 -1.72 -17.91
C GLN A 258 18.77 -0.79 -17.56
N ASP A 259 18.63 0.05 -16.53
CA ASP A 259 19.69 0.94 -16.03
C ASP A 259 20.63 0.26 -15.02
N SER A 260 20.25 -0.93 -14.53
CA SER A 260 21.00 -1.73 -13.53
C SER A 260 21.97 -2.68 -14.20
#